data_126b6a82d73c959452e9803aa087be10
#
_entry.id   126b6a82d73c959452e9803aa087be10
#
_cell.length_a   1.000
_cell.length_b   1.000
_cell.length_c   1.000
_cell.angle_alpha   90.00
_cell.angle_beta   90.00
_cell.angle_gamma   90.00
#
_symmetry.space_group_name_H-M   'P 1'
#
loop_
_entity.id
_entity.type
_entity.pdbx_description
1 polymer ?
#
loop_
_entity_poly.entity_id
_entity_poly.type
_entity_poly.pdbx_seq_one_letter_code
_entity_poly.pdbx_strand_id
1 'polypeptide(L)'
;VWELTSGCACCSTKADFMSSLLAIDNTLNPDFLIVEPSGIAVLSNIINNVNNVGYERIKVLPPVTIIDAGTYFKYKNKYEEVFMDQVKMASHIQLSKVENMTEEELNTIFEDIRKINQNAEVHISDYHNQDISYWNSLFSGELVKMESSDLIDVKKKMQNVSYKNACAKNPAVLAFFLDKLILGYYGDIN
;
A
#
# COMPACT_ATOMS: atom_id res chain seq x y z
N VAL A 1 -16.85 4.15 6.11
CA VAL A 1 -15.91 3.32 5.36
C VAL A 1 -16.62 2.79 4.13
N TRP A 2 -16.02 3.00 2.94
CA TRP A 2 -16.49 2.44 1.66
C TRP A 2 -15.52 1.37 1.23
N GLU A 3 -16.04 0.19 0.96
CA GLU A 3 -15.25 -0.93 0.47
C GLU A 3 -15.60 -1.18 -1.00
N LEU A 4 -14.60 -1.16 -1.87
CA LEU A 4 -14.76 -1.50 -3.28
C LEU A 4 -14.61 -3.01 -3.44
N THR A 5 -15.73 -3.73 -3.39
CA THR A 5 -15.77 -5.21 -3.40
C THR A 5 -15.54 -5.85 -4.77
N SER A 6 -15.67 -5.09 -5.86
CA SER A 6 -15.57 -5.58 -7.24
C SER A 6 -14.23 -5.33 -7.93
N GLY A 7 -13.15 -5.37 -7.17
CA GLY A 7 -11.78 -5.16 -7.63
C GLY A 7 -11.07 -4.09 -6.80
N CYS A 8 -9.79 -4.33 -6.52
CA CYS A 8 -8.98 -3.34 -5.82
C CYS A 8 -8.84 -2.08 -6.70
N ALA A 9 -8.51 -0.94 -6.09
CA ALA A 9 -8.20 0.31 -6.81
C ALA A 9 -7.11 0.16 -7.89
N CYS A 10 -6.36 -0.94 -7.83
CA CYS A 10 -5.37 -1.37 -8.81
C CYS A 10 -5.93 -2.30 -9.91
N CYS A 11 -7.11 -2.93 -9.70
CA CYS A 11 -7.66 -3.98 -10.56
C CYS A 11 -9.07 -3.70 -11.08
N SER A 12 -9.85 -2.80 -10.42
CA SER A 12 -11.10 -2.29 -11.00
C SER A 12 -10.77 -1.50 -12.26
N THR A 13 -11.69 -1.51 -13.20
CA THR A 13 -11.52 -0.64 -14.34
C THR A 13 -11.29 0.77 -13.83
N LYS A 14 -10.35 1.50 -14.43
CA LYS A 14 -10.07 2.90 -14.10
C LYS A 14 -11.38 3.70 -13.90
N ALA A 15 -12.41 3.39 -14.70
CA ALA A 15 -13.72 4.00 -14.65
C ALA A 15 -14.46 3.77 -13.32
N ASP A 16 -14.42 2.56 -12.75
CA ASP A 16 -15.15 2.24 -11.52
C ASP A 16 -14.57 2.96 -10.29
N PHE A 17 -13.24 2.98 -10.19
CA PHE A 17 -12.55 3.71 -9.12
C PHE A 17 -12.85 5.21 -9.18
N MET A 18 -12.77 5.77 -10.39
CA MET A 18 -13.03 7.18 -10.65
C MET A 18 -14.47 7.57 -10.34
N SER A 19 -15.44 6.74 -10.81
CA SER A 19 -16.86 6.95 -10.53
C SER A 19 -17.15 6.92 -9.04
N SER A 20 -16.46 6.04 -8.29
CA SER A 20 -16.60 5.95 -6.84
C SER A 20 -16.06 7.20 -6.13
N LEU A 21 -14.91 7.72 -6.54
CA LEU A 21 -14.37 8.97 -5.98
C LEU A 21 -15.31 10.14 -6.20
N LEU A 22 -15.83 10.30 -7.43
CA LEU A 22 -16.77 11.37 -7.75
C LEU A 22 -18.10 11.21 -7.01
N ALA A 23 -18.61 9.99 -6.85
CA ALA A 23 -19.82 9.74 -6.09
C ALA A 23 -19.65 10.10 -4.61
N ILE A 24 -18.51 9.76 -3.99
CA ILE A 24 -18.19 10.12 -2.61
C ILE A 24 -18.09 11.64 -2.47
N ASP A 25 -17.35 12.32 -3.35
CA ASP A 25 -17.21 13.77 -3.31
C ASP A 25 -18.57 14.45 -3.44
N ASN A 26 -19.37 14.08 -4.45
CA ASN A 26 -20.67 14.71 -4.70
C ASN A 26 -21.72 14.41 -3.62
N THR A 27 -21.64 13.26 -2.94
CA THR A 27 -22.66 12.83 -1.98
C THR A 27 -22.32 13.26 -0.56
N LEU A 28 -21.04 13.12 -0.16
CA LEU A 28 -20.60 13.33 1.21
C LEU A 28 -19.81 14.64 1.39
N ASN A 29 -19.23 15.16 0.31
CA ASN A 29 -18.38 16.36 0.32
C ASN A 29 -17.38 16.38 1.51
N PRO A 30 -16.54 15.36 1.67
CA PRO A 30 -15.63 15.25 2.80
C PRO A 30 -14.47 16.24 2.67
N ASP A 31 -13.96 16.74 3.80
CA ASP A 31 -12.74 17.55 3.82
C ASP A 31 -11.51 16.73 3.42
N PHE A 32 -11.46 15.46 3.84
CA PHE A 32 -10.40 14.49 3.51
C PHE A 32 -10.99 13.15 3.13
N LEU A 33 -10.39 12.53 2.12
CA LEU A 33 -10.65 11.14 1.72
C LEU A 33 -9.35 10.34 1.80
N ILE A 34 -9.33 9.33 2.67
CA ILE A 34 -8.21 8.40 2.78
C ILE A 34 -8.51 7.19 1.90
N VAL A 35 -7.59 6.89 0.99
CA VAL A 35 -7.67 5.71 0.11
C VAL A 35 -6.61 4.70 0.56
N GLU A 36 -7.05 3.55 1.04
CA GLU A 36 -6.18 2.42 1.37
C GLU A 36 -6.29 1.35 0.27
N PRO A 37 -5.31 1.24 -0.63
CA PRO A 37 -5.28 0.17 -1.62
C PRO A 37 -4.76 -1.14 -1.01
N SER A 38 -4.89 -2.24 -1.75
CA SER A 38 -4.26 -3.50 -1.33
C SER A 38 -2.73 -3.39 -1.31
N GLY A 39 -2.04 -4.17 -0.46
CA GLY A 39 -0.58 -4.12 -0.32
C GLY A 39 0.21 -4.40 -1.61
N ILE A 40 -0.43 -5.03 -2.59
CA ILE A 40 0.15 -5.31 -3.93
C ILE A 40 -0.22 -4.27 -4.98
N ALA A 41 -0.81 -3.16 -4.59
CA ALA A 41 -1.19 -2.10 -5.50
C ALA A 41 0.01 -1.30 -5.99
N VAL A 42 -0.01 -0.96 -7.27
CA VAL A 42 0.97 -0.06 -7.89
C VAL A 42 0.56 1.38 -7.60
N LEU A 43 1.32 2.07 -6.78
CA LEU A 43 1.00 3.40 -6.27
C LEU A 43 0.96 4.44 -7.40
N SER A 44 1.89 4.37 -8.34
CA SER A 44 1.90 5.25 -9.53
C SER A 44 0.61 5.15 -10.34
N ASN A 45 0.06 3.95 -10.51
CA ASN A 45 -1.19 3.75 -11.24
C ASN A 45 -2.37 4.43 -10.52
N ILE A 46 -2.42 4.36 -9.19
CA ILE A 46 -3.48 4.99 -8.39
C ILE A 46 -3.38 6.50 -8.50
N ILE A 47 -2.19 7.08 -8.30
CA ILE A 47 -1.96 8.51 -8.42
C ILE A 47 -2.33 9.01 -9.82
N ASN A 48 -1.89 8.33 -10.86
CA ASN A 48 -2.24 8.67 -12.25
C ASN A 48 -3.74 8.60 -12.49
N ASN A 49 -4.42 7.60 -11.93
CA ASN A 49 -5.87 7.50 -12.06
C ASN A 49 -6.57 8.70 -11.41
N VAL A 50 -6.20 9.08 -10.19
CA VAL A 50 -6.80 10.24 -9.51
C VAL A 50 -6.51 11.54 -10.25
N ASN A 51 -5.27 11.77 -10.67
CA ASN A 51 -4.89 12.98 -11.42
C ASN A 51 -5.63 13.11 -12.77
N ASN A 52 -5.95 11.99 -13.40
CA ASN A 52 -6.69 11.97 -14.66
C ASN A 52 -8.21 12.23 -14.50
N VAL A 53 -8.73 12.33 -13.25
CA VAL A 53 -10.12 12.76 -13.01
C VAL A 53 -10.31 14.19 -13.51
N GLY A 54 -9.25 14.99 -13.47
CA GLY A 54 -9.31 16.38 -13.87
C GLY A 54 -10.34 17.23 -13.08
N TYR A 55 -10.70 16.76 -11.89
CA TYR A 55 -11.72 17.40 -11.07
C TYR A 55 -11.05 18.39 -10.12
N GLU A 56 -11.24 19.67 -10.35
CA GLU A 56 -10.54 20.76 -9.65
C GLU A 56 -10.68 20.73 -8.12
N ARG A 57 -11.75 20.07 -7.63
CA ARG A 57 -12.02 19.95 -6.18
C ARG A 57 -11.21 18.84 -5.50
N ILE A 58 -10.75 17.84 -6.24
CA ILE A 58 -9.99 16.71 -5.69
C ILE A 58 -8.49 16.99 -5.87
N LYS A 59 -7.79 17.13 -4.74
CA LYS A 59 -6.33 17.28 -4.71
C LYS A 59 -5.70 16.05 -4.07
N VAL A 60 -4.68 15.50 -4.72
CA VAL A 60 -3.90 14.39 -4.14
C VAL A 60 -2.86 14.98 -3.20
N LEU A 61 -2.90 14.57 -1.95
CA LEU A 61 -1.86 14.88 -0.97
C LEU A 61 -0.63 13.96 -1.16
N PRO A 62 0.52 14.30 -0.56
CA PRO A 62 1.69 13.46 -0.60
C PRO A 62 1.39 12.02 -0.15
N PRO A 63 1.74 11.00 -0.95
CA PRO A 63 1.41 9.62 -0.63
C PRO A 63 2.26 9.09 0.52
N VAL A 64 1.64 8.29 1.38
CA VAL A 64 2.28 7.62 2.51
C VAL A 64 2.39 6.14 2.21
N THR A 65 3.60 5.57 2.28
CA THR A 65 3.83 4.13 2.17
C THR A 65 4.17 3.57 3.54
N ILE A 66 3.40 2.56 3.99
CA ILE A 66 3.64 1.86 5.24
C ILE A 66 4.34 0.53 4.93
N ILE A 67 5.49 0.29 5.57
CA ILE A 67 6.31 -0.90 5.32
C ILE A 67 6.50 -1.67 6.63
N ASP A 68 6.15 -2.96 6.62
CA ASP A 68 6.46 -3.89 7.70
C ASP A 68 7.98 -4.13 7.73
N ALA A 69 8.64 -3.63 8.77
CA ALA A 69 10.10 -3.71 8.90
C ALA A 69 10.59 -5.15 9.01
N GLY A 70 9.84 -6.04 9.69
CA GLY A 70 10.22 -7.45 9.86
C GLY A 70 10.18 -8.26 8.57
N THR A 71 9.41 -7.83 7.56
CA THR A 71 9.30 -8.52 6.27
C THR A 71 9.91 -7.74 5.10
N TYR A 72 10.59 -6.63 5.36
CA TYR A 72 11.12 -5.70 4.37
C TYR A 72 11.85 -6.36 3.21
N PHE A 73 12.94 -7.07 3.49
CA PHE A 73 13.76 -7.69 2.45
C PHE A 73 13.06 -8.86 1.75
N LYS A 74 12.23 -9.62 2.48
CA LYS A 74 11.43 -10.70 1.89
C LYS A 74 10.44 -10.12 0.86
N TYR A 75 9.74 -9.05 1.24
CA TYR A 75 8.75 -8.41 0.38
C TYR A 75 9.40 -7.74 -0.83
N LYS A 76 10.49 -7.00 -0.62
CA LYS A 76 11.29 -6.38 -1.68
C LYS A 76 11.74 -7.40 -2.73
N ASN A 77 12.26 -8.55 -2.30
CA ASN A 77 12.75 -9.59 -3.22
C ASN A 77 11.61 -10.29 -3.97
N LYS A 78 10.48 -10.51 -3.31
CA LYS A 78 9.35 -11.26 -3.87
C LYS A 78 8.51 -10.42 -4.84
N TYR A 79 8.31 -9.14 -4.53
CA TYR A 79 7.45 -8.21 -5.27
C TYR A 79 8.20 -6.97 -5.73
N GLU A 80 9.41 -7.15 -6.24
CA GLU A 80 10.36 -6.09 -6.54
C GLU A 80 9.74 -4.91 -7.29
N GLU A 81 9.00 -5.16 -8.39
CA GLU A 81 8.41 -4.10 -9.20
C GLU A 81 7.41 -3.24 -8.42
N VAL A 82 6.51 -3.89 -7.67
CA VAL A 82 5.50 -3.22 -6.85
C VAL A 82 6.16 -2.46 -5.70
N PHE A 83 7.09 -3.12 -5.01
CA PHE A 83 7.82 -2.54 -3.90
C PHE A 83 8.61 -1.31 -4.32
N MET A 84 9.34 -1.41 -5.43
CA MET A 84 10.12 -0.29 -5.97
C MET A 84 9.23 0.89 -6.38
N ASP A 85 8.07 0.63 -6.97
CA ASP A 85 7.09 1.66 -7.29
C ASP A 85 6.56 2.34 -6.02
N GLN A 86 6.12 1.57 -5.04
CA GLN A 86 5.59 2.09 -3.77
C GLN A 86 6.60 2.94 -3.02
N VAL A 87 7.87 2.52 -2.98
CA VAL A 87 8.93 3.28 -2.31
C VAL A 87 9.32 4.54 -3.10
N LYS A 88 9.44 4.44 -4.43
CA LYS A 88 9.79 5.59 -5.28
C LYS A 88 8.73 6.68 -5.29
N MET A 89 7.46 6.28 -5.27
CA MET A 89 6.33 7.19 -5.35
C MET A 89 5.93 7.79 -3.99
N ALA A 90 6.44 7.26 -2.88
CA ALA A 90 6.15 7.75 -1.54
C ALA A 90 6.79 9.11 -1.28
N SER A 91 6.04 10.02 -0.67
CA SER A 91 6.57 11.24 -0.05
C SER A 91 6.92 11.00 1.42
N HIS A 92 6.15 10.15 2.10
CA HIS A 92 6.40 9.69 3.46
C HIS A 92 6.47 8.17 3.48
N ILE A 93 7.45 7.62 4.18
CA ILE A 93 7.61 6.19 4.39
C ILE A 93 7.64 5.93 5.89
N GLN A 94 6.64 5.19 6.40
CA GLN A 94 6.57 4.79 7.80
C GLN A 94 6.93 3.32 7.93
N LEU A 95 7.95 2.99 8.72
CA LEU A 95 8.20 1.61 9.13
C LEU A 95 7.22 1.24 10.25
N SER A 96 6.59 0.08 10.12
CA SER A 96 5.72 -0.51 11.13
C SER A 96 6.34 -1.77 11.71
N LYS A 97 5.84 -2.21 12.88
CA LYS A 97 6.30 -3.40 13.61
C LYS A 97 7.80 -3.35 13.97
N VAL A 98 8.22 -2.18 14.41
CA VAL A 98 9.62 -1.89 14.75
C VAL A 98 9.97 -2.24 16.21
N GLU A 99 9.01 -2.61 17.04
CA GLU A 99 9.12 -2.73 18.51
C GLU A 99 10.17 -3.76 18.95
N ASN A 100 10.42 -4.78 18.15
CA ASN A 100 11.36 -5.85 18.43
C ASN A 100 12.62 -5.81 17.56
N MET A 101 12.86 -4.70 16.86
CA MET A 101 14.01 -4.55 15.98
C MET A 101 15.12 -3.74 16.65
N THR A 102 16.36 -4.09 16.33
CA THR A 102 17.53 -3.35 16.76
C THR A 102 17.71 -2.08 15.91
N GLU A 103 18.41 -1.08 16.47
CA GLU A 103 18.78 0.12 15.72
C GLU A 103 19.60 -0.19 14.46
N GLU A 104 20.45 -1.21 14.50
CA GLU A 104 21.26 -1.62 13.37
C GLU A 104 20.41 -2.18 12.21
N GLU A 105 19.40 -3.00 12.54
CA GLU A 105 18.45 -3.52 11.55
C GLU A 105 17.61 -2.41 10.94
N LEU A 106 17.10 -1.47 11.76
CA LEU A 106 16.34 -0.33 11.27
C LEU A 106 17.18 0.60 10.40
N ASN A 107 18.43 0.87 10.78
CA ASN A 107 19.35 1.66 9.97
C ASN A 107 19.68 0.98 8.65
N THR A 108 19.82 -0.34 8.62
CA THR A 108 20.03 -1.09 7.37
C THR A 108 18.87 -0.90 6.39
N ILE A 109 17.63 -0.95 6.90
CA ILE A 109 16.42 -0.70 6.10
C ILE A 109 16.39 0.76 5.64
N PHE A 110 16.66 1.69 6.54
CA PHE A 110 16.69 3.12 6.23
C PHE A 110 17.66 3.45 5.10
N GLU A 111 18.89 2.95 5.16
CA GLU A 111 19.91 3.15 4.13
C GLU A 111 19.51 2.52 2.79
N ASP A 112 18.84 1.38 2.82
CA ASP A 112 18.35 0.74 1.60
C ASP A 112 17.20 1.54 0.97
N ILE A 113 16.28 2.06 1.76
CA ILE A 113 15.22 2.97 1.29
C ILE A 113 15.82 4.24 0.68
N ARG A 114 16.83 4.83 1.32
CA ARG A 114 17.51 6.05 0.84
C ARG A 114 18.18 5.87 -0.52
N LYS A 115 18.67 4.67 -0.83
CA LYS A 115 19.19 4.34 -2.17
C LYS A 115 18.10 4.34 -3.25
N ILE A 116 16.86 4.01 -2.88
CA ILE A 116 15.73 3.94 -3.80
C ILE A 116 15.04 5.30 -3.92
N ASN A 117 14.81 5.98 -2.80
CA ASN A 117 14.14 7.27 -2.72
C ASN A 117 14.87 8.20 -1.75
N GLN A 118 15.59 9.18 -2.30
CA GLN A 118 16.38 10.14 -1.51
C GLN A 118 15.50 11.26 -0.94
N ASN A 119 14.33 11.49 -1.52
CA ASN A 119 13.48 12.64 -1.21
C ASN A 119 12.39 12.33 -0.18
N ALA A 120 12.00 11.06 -0.02
CA ALA A 120 10.96 10.69 0.94
C ALA A 120 11.37 11.01 2.37
N GLU A 121 10.43 11.45 3.18
CA GLU A 121 10.60 11.51 4.63
C GLU A 121 10.40 10.11 5.22
N VAL A 122 11.46 9.55 5.84
CA VAL A 122 11.45 8.17 6.34
C VAL A 122 11.38 8.17 7.86
N HIS A 123 10.33 7.58 8.40
CA HIS A 123 10.05 7.44 9.83
C HIS A 123 10.31 6.01 10.26
N ILE A 124 11.34 5.82 11.09
CA ILE A 124 11.78 4.51 11.61
C ILE A 124 11.34 4.25 13.04
N SER A 125 10.70 5.23 13.68
CA SER A 125 10.19 5.12 15.05
C SER A 125 8.76 4.58 15.08
N ASP A 126 8.37 4.02 16.24
CA ASP A 126 7.02 3.56 16.47
C ASP A 126 6.01 4.72 16.32
N TYR A 127 5.08 4.58 15.38
CA TYR A 127 4.06 5.59 15.09
C TYR A 127 3.05 5.78 16.22
N HIS A 128 2.93 4.83 17.16
CA HIS A 128 2.07 4.97 18.34
C HIS A 128 2.56 6.05 19.31
N ASN A 129 3.85 6.37 19.27
CA ASN A 129 4.50 7.33 20.14
C ASN A 129 4.71 8.70 19.47
N GLN A 130 4.14 8.91 18.28
CA GLN A 130 4.27 10.16 17.54
C GLN A 130 3.31 11.24 18.06
N ASP A 131 3.76 12.47 18.01
CA ASP A 131 2.96 13.63 18.40
C ASP A 131 2.04 14.12 17.27
N ILE A 132 1.26 15.16 17.57
CA ILE A 132 0.32 15.76 16.61
C ILE A 132 1.03 16.40 15.42
N SER A 133 2.28 16.85 15.57
CA SER A 133 3.04 17.48 14.49
C SER A 133 3.39 16.47 13.40
N TYR A 134 3.73 15.25 13.79
CA TYR A 134 3.94 14.13 12.87
C TYR A 134 2.67 13.85 12.05
N TRP A 135 1.52 13.70 12.72
CA TRP A 135 0.26 13.42 12.01
C TRP A 135 -0.13 14.55 11.08
N ASN A 136 0.05 15.81 11.48
CA ASN A 136 -0.22 16.95 10.63
C ASN A 136 0.71 17.00 9.40
N SER A 137 1.96 16.56 9.52
CA SER A 137 2.89 16.53 8.39
C SER A 137 2.43 15.58 7.28
N LEU A 138 1.80 14.46 7.63
CA LEU A 138 1.27 13.49 6.65
C LEU A 138 0.11 14.04 5.82
N PHE A 139 -0.62 15.04 6.35
CA PHE A 139 -1.77 15.67 5.70
C PHE A 139 -1.45 17.05 5.11
N SER A 140 -0.18 17.43 5.09
CA SER A 140 0.29 18.72 4.58
C SER A 140 1.19 18.55 3.36
N GLY A 141 1.35 19.62 2.60
CA GLY A 141 2.22 19.64 1.43
C GLY A 141 1.47 19.47 0.10
N GLU A 142 2.23 19.53 -0.96
CA GLU A 142 1.73 19.33 -2.32
C GLU A 142 2.41 18.10 -2.93
N LEU A 143 1.66 17.34 -3.69
CA LEU A 143 2.21 16.25 -4.48
C LEU A 143 3.20 16.83 -5.50
N VAL A 144 4.45 16.48 -5.39
CA VAL A 144 5.44 16.80 -6.42
C VAL A 144 5.02 16.08 -7.70
N LYS A 145 4.83 16.83 -8.79
CA LYS A 145 4.50 16.23 -10.10
C LYS A 145 5.61 15.24 -10.47
N MET A 146 5.28 13.97 -10.44
CA MET A 146 6.16 12.91 -10.89
C MET A 146 5.92 12.69 -12.38
N GLU A 147 6.99 12.50 -13.13
CA GLU A 147 6.86 12.10 -14.54
C GLU A 147 6.11 10.79 -14.62
N SER A 148 5.17 10.70 -15.54
CA SER A 148 4.37 9.48 -15.76
C SER A 148 5.32 8.34 -16.13
N SER A 149 5.57 7.44 -15.20
CA SER A 149 6.18 6.15 -15.52
C SER A 149 5.18 5.32 -16.32
N ASP A 150 5.67 4.47 -17.20
CA ASP A 150 4.83 3.51 -17.92
C ASP A 150 3.99 2.72 -16.91
N LEU A 151 2.71 2.51 -17.22
CA LEU A 151 1.79 1.77 -16.37
C LEU A 151 2.32 0.36 -16.12
N ILE A 152 2.55 0.03 -14.86
CA ILE A 152 3.00 -1.30 -14.44
C ILE A 152 1.79 -2.25 -14.42
N ASP A 153 1.83 -3.31 -15.23
CA ASP A 153 0.80 -4.35 -15.26
C ASP A 153 1.22 -5.56 -14.41
N VAL A 154 0.76 -5.58 -13.18
CA VAL A 154 1.08 -6.65 -12.19
C VAL A 154 0.19 -7.88 -12.39
N LYS A 155 -0.91 -7.80 -13.14
CA LYS A 155 -1.89 -8.91 -13.30
C LYS A 155 -1.28 -10.20 -13.83
N LYS A 156 -0.19 -10.11 -14.60
CA LYS A 156 0.46 -11.30 -15.18
C LYS A 156 1.23 -12.15 -14.18
N LYS A 157 1.54 -11.65 -12.98
CA LYS A 157 2.42 -12.33 -12.00
C LYS A 157 1.70 -12.88 -10.78
N MET A 158 0.42 -12.53 -10.57
CA MET A 158 -0.33 -12.94 -9.38
C MET A 158 -1.51 -13.82 -9.75
N GLN A 159 -1.58 -14.99 -9.13
CA GLN A 159 -2.72 -15.89 -9.23
C GLN A 159 -3.54 -15.77 -7.95
N ASN A 160 -4.84 -15.54 -8.08
CA ASN A 160 -5.78 -15.55 -6.98
C ASN A 160 -6.62 -16.83 -7.07
N VAL A 161 -6.66 -17.60 -6.00
CA VAL A 161 -7.48 -18.80 -5.90
C VAL A 161 -8.48 -18.58 -4.76
N SER A 162 -9.77 -18.62 -5.10
CA SER A 162 -10.84 -18.52 -4.11
C SER A 162 -11.66 -19.79 -4.09
N TYR A 163 -11.97 -20.27 -2.90
CA TYR A 163 -12.85 -21.41 -2.68
C TYR A 163 -14.18 -20.91 -2.11
N LYS A 164 -15.28 -21.17 -2.79
CA LYS A 164 -16.64 -20.92 -2.27
C LYS A 164 -17.14 -22.18 -1.57
N ASN A 165 -17.85 -22.00 -0.44
CA ASN A 165 -18.44 -23.08 0.37
C ASN A 165 -17.39 -24.08 0.91
N ALA A 166 -16.16 -23.65 1.13
CA ALA A 166 -15.16 -24.46 1.80
C ALA A 166 -15.58 -24.66 3.27
N CYS A 167 -15.63 -25.92 3.71
CA CYS A 167 -15.97 -26.27 5.07
C CYS A 167 -14.84 -27.10 5.68
N ALA A 168 -14.28 -26.64 6.79
CA ALA A 168 -13.35 -27.43 7.58
C ALA A 168 -14.13 -28.26 8.61
N LYS A 169 -13.72 -29.53 8.81
CA LYS A 169 -14.39 -30.44 9.77
C LYS A 169 -14.38 -29.90 11.21
N ASN A 170 -13.35 -29.15 11.56
CA ASN A 170 -13.25 -28.42 12.82
C ASN A 170 -12.20 -27.29 12.70
N PRO A 171 -12.15 -26.34 13.67
CA PRO A 171 -11.20 -25.23 13.65
C PRO A 171 -9.73 -25.66 13.61
N ALA A 172 -9.36 -26.77 14.25
CA ALA A 172 -7.97 -27.24 14.28
C ALA A 172 -7.48 -27.69 12.88
N VAL A 173 -8.35 -28.32 12.08
CA VAL A 173 -8.04 -28.67 10.69
C VAL A 173 -7.81 -27.43 9.84
N LEU A 174 -8.63 -26.39 10.04
CA LEU A 174 -8.46 -25.11 9.35
C LEU A 174 -7.13 -24.43 9.76
N ALA A 175 -6.84 -24.36 11.07
CA ALA A 175 -5.60 -23.79 11.57
C ALA A 175 -4.38 -24.52 11.01
N PHE A 176 -4.36 -25.86 11.06
CA PHE A 176 -3.29 -26.67 10.48
C PHE A 176 -3.10 -26.43 8.98
N PHE A 177 -4.19 -26.30 8.23
CA PHE A 177 -4.13 -25.98 6.80
C PHE A 177 -3.54 -24.60 6.56
N LEU A 178 -4.01 -23.57 7.31
CA LEU A 178 -3.49 -22.20 7.22
C LEU A 178 -1.99 -22.13 7.59
N ASP A 179 -1.57 -22.81 8.64
CA ASP A 179 -0.15 -22.92 9.01
C ASP A 179 0.70 -23.50 7.87
N LYS A 180 0.22 -24.56 7.22
CA LYS A 180 0.90 -25.14 6.07
C LYS A 180 0.96 -24.22 4.86
N LEU A 181 -0.07 -23.41 4.63
CA LEU A 181 -0.08 -22.37 3.61
C LEU A 181 0.98 -21.30 3.92
N ILE A 182 0.97 -20.77 5.15
CA ILE A 182 1.92 -19.72 5.60
C ILE A 182 3.36 -20.21 5.53
N LEU A 183 3.61 -21.48 5.87
CA LEU A 183 4.93 -22.10 5.80
C LEU A 183 5.38 -22.46 4.36
N GLY A 184 4.55 -22.20 3.36
CA GLY A 184 4.88 -22.39 1.95
C GLY A 184 4.84 -23.86 1.46
N TYR A 185 4.19 -24.76 2.20
CA TYR A 185 4.05 -26.17 1.77
C TYR A 185 3.26 -26.35 0.47
N TYR A 186 2.40 -25.39 0.13
CA TYR A 186 1.57 -25.37 -1.08
C TYR A 186 1.95 -24.23 -2.03
N GLY A 187 3.11 -23.68 -1.89
CA GLY A 187 3.58 -22.48 -2.56
C GLY A 187 3.44 -21.24 -1.67
N ASP A 188 4.08 -20.17 -2.07
CA ASP A 188 4.00 -18.92 -1.34
C ASP A 188 2.61 -18.30 -1.48
N ILE A 189 1.93 -18.16 -0.35
CA ILE A 189 0.66 -17.46 -0.22
C ILE A 189 0.87 -16.21 0.64
N ASN A 190 0.31 -15.12 0.19
CA ASN A 190 0.22 -13.87 0.96
C ASN A 190 -1.19 -13.70 1.46
#